data_70cb3040637d0a76ba0db0c6b079d818
#
_entry.id   70cb3040637d0a76ba0db0c6b079d818
#
_cell.length_a   1.000
_cell.length_b   1.000
_cell.length_c   1.000
_cell.angle_alpha   90.00
_cell.angle_beta   90.00
_cell.angle_gamma   90.00
#
_symmetry.space_group_name_H-M   'P 1'
#
loop_
_entity.id
_entity.type
_entity.pdbx_description
1 polymer ?
#
loop_
_entity_poly.entity_id
_entity_poly.type
_entity_poly.pdbx_seq_one_letter_code
_entity_poly.pdbx_strand_id
1 'polypeptide(L)'
;VTGRVAHGPNSEQSGFESLLEKDYLLCLQFDASVEHFEVQSVQVPVPGHRKPYTPDVLVRYWPGPRGGLIEPDLVEVKPKDILKRKAEEFAPKFKAAAAFARTQGWNFRILTEESIRTQRLENIKFLREFRRRPQDSAREQAVVNMLSSLGTGATSASLVQSLEPSGGVDSFAIWYPVIWRLVYLRKIEIDLDVPMAEIVPLWLPNRRAS
;
A
#
# COMPACT_ATOMS: atom_id res chain seq x y z
N VAL A 1 6.79 8.48 -2.35
CA VAL A 1 6.72 7.38 -3.34
C VAL A 1 6.22 7.96 -4.65
N THR A 2 7.03 7.93 -5.71
CA THR A 2 6.67 8.40 -7.04
C THR A 2 6.58 7.19 -7.98
N GLY A 3 5.37 6.94 -8.51
CA GLY A 3 5.14 5.93 -9.54
C GLY A 3 4.82 6.59 -10.88
N ARG A 4 5.45 6.16 -11.98
CA ARG A 4 5.06 6.53 -13.35
C ARG A 4 4.11 5.47 -13.89
N VAL A 5 2.93 5.89 -14.35
CA VAL A 5 1.92 5.02 -14.98
C VAL A 5 1.96 5.25 -16.49
N ALA A 6 2.27 4.19 -17.24
CA ALA A 6 2.08 4.17 -18.70
C ALA A 6 0.75 3.47 -19.02
N HIS A 7 -0.08 4.08 -19.87
CA HIS A 7 -1.35 3.49 -20.32
C HIS A 7 -1.22 2.95 -21.74
N GLY A 8 -1.72 1.71 -21.95
CA GLY A 8 -1.96 1.14 -23.27
C GLY A 8 -3.36 0.50 -23.35
N PRO A 9 -4.01 0.46 -24.52
CA PRO A 9 -5.43 0.13 -24.64
C PRO A 9 -5.72 -1.35 -24.89
N ASN A 10 -6.82 -1.85 -24.37
CA ASN A 10 -7.87 -2.72 -24.95
C ASN A 10 -8.43 -3.84 -24.09
N SER A 11 -9.77 -3.90 -24.11
CA SER A 11 -10.74 -4.97 -23.88
C SER A 11 -11.25 -5.16 -22.44
N GLU A 12 -12.48 -5.66 -22.30
CA GLU A 12 -13.19 -5.85 -21.02
C GLU A 12 -12.45 -6.77 -20.03
N GLN A 13 -11.67 -7.75 -20.51
CA GLN A 13 -10.78 -8.55 -19.68
C GLN A 13 -9.60 -7.73 -19.10
N SER A 14 -9.08 -6.77 -19.86
CA SER A 14 -8.04 -5.84 -19.38
C SER A 14 -8.57 -4.91 -18.30
N GLY A 15 -9.88 -4.64 -18.27
CA GLY A 15 -10.51 -3.81 -17.24
C GLY A 15 -10.39 -4.40 -15.84
N PHE A 16 -10.62 -5.70 -15.69
CA PHE A 16 -10.54 -6.38 -14.38
C PHE A 16 -9.08 -6.58 -13.91
N GLU A 17 -8.19 -6.96 -14.81
CA GLU A 17 -6.75 -7.03 -14.54
C GLU A 17 -6.23 -5.64 -14.14
N SER A 18 -6.57 -4.58 -14.87
CA SER A 18 -6.16 -3.21 -14.55
C SER A 18 -6.70 -2.70 -13.21
N LEU A 19 -7.84 -3.21 -12.72
CA LEU A 19 -8.36 -2.87 -11.39
C LEU A 19 -7.55 -3.55 -10.28
N LEU A 20 -7.16 -4.82 -10.47
CA LEU A 20 -6.34 -5.53 -9.50
C LEU A 20 -4.92 -4.95 -9.43
N GLU A 21 -4.34 -4.58 -10.57
CA GLU A 21 -3.07 -3.84 -10.62
C GLU A 21 -3.17 -2.50 -9.89
N LYS A 22 -4.26 -1.74 -10.11
CA LYS A 22 -4.50 -0.47 -9.39
C LYS A 22 -4.63 -0.67 -7.88
N ASP A 23 -5.33 -1.71 -7.45
CA ASP A 23 -5.45 -2.08 -6.03
C ASP A 23 -4.05 -2.38 -5.44
N TYR A 24 -3.19 -3.11 -6.17
CA TYR A 24 -1.82 -3.39 -5.75
C TYR A 24 -0.96 -2.12 -5.68
N LEU A 25 -0.98 -1.28 -6.72
CA LEU A 25 -0.25 -0.01 -6.72
C LEU A 25 -0.66 0.89 -5.55
N LEU A 26 -1.93 0.85 -5.18
CA LEU A 26 -2.42 1.57 -4.01
C LEU A 26 -1.82 1.01 -2.70
N CYS A 27 -1.72 -0.31 -2.56
CA CYS A 27 -1.04 -0.92 -1.42
C CYS A 27 0.43 -0.48 -1.35
N LEU A 28 1.15 -0.48 -2.48
CA LEU A 28 2.55 -0.04 -2.54
C LEU A 28 2.73 1.43 -2.10
N GLN A 29 1.80 2.31 -2.49
CA GLN A 29 1.83 3.71 -2.05
C GLN A 29 1.71 3.87 -0.53
N PHE A 30 1.05 2.92 0.13
CA PHE A 30 0.85 2.90 1.58
C PHE A 30 1.82 2.00 2.34
N ASP A 31 2.75 1.35 1.66
CA ASP A 31 3.79 0.56 2.30
C ASP A 31 5.01 1.43 2.64
N ALA A 32 5.31 1.54 3.93
CA ALA A 32 6.44 2.34 4.42
C ALA A 32 7.80 1.71 4.08
N SER A 33 7.84 0.41 3.79
CA SER A 33 9.07 -0.29 3.38
C SER A 33 9.43 -0.02 1.92
N VAL A 34 8.47 0.39 1.08
CA VAL A 34 8.69 0.67 -0.33
C VAL A 34 9.39 2.00 -0.52
N GLU A 35 10.57 1.97 -1.13
CA GLU A 35 11.31 3.14 -1.55
C GLU A 35 10.68 3.76 -2.81
N HIS A 36 10.58 2.96 -3.86
CA HIS A 36 9.87 3.32 -5.09
C HIS A 36 9.45 2.08 -5.86
N PHE A 37 8.58 2.26 -6.84
CA PHE A 37 8.19 1.21 -7.77
C PHE A 37 8.05 1.75 -9.19
N GLU A 38 8.29 0.88 -10.15
CA GLU A 38 8.23 1.18 -11.58
C GLU A 38 7.24 0.22 -12.26
N VAL A 39 6.26 0.78 -12.96
CA VAL A 39 5.24 -0.01 -13.67
C VAL A 39 5.76 -0.36 -15.07
N GLN A 40 5.72 -1.64 -15.43
CA GLN A 40 6.09 -2.17 -16.76
C GLN A 40 7.46 -1.69 -17.28
N SER A 41 8.43 -1.53 -16.37
CA SER A 41 9.76 -0.99 -16.68
C SER A 41 10.76 -2.04 -17.16
N VAL A 42 10.48 -3.33 -16.91
CA VAL A 42 11.39 -4.44 -17.16
C VAL A 42 10.91 -5.27 -18.34
N GLN A 43 11.78 -5.53 -19.31
CA GLN A 43 11.52 -6.41 -20.43
C GLN A 43 12.36 -7.69 -20.28
N VAL A 44 11.70 -8.83 -20.21
CA VAL A 44 12.31 -10.14 -20.02
C VAL A 44 12.28 -10.92 -21.34
N PRO A 45 13.43 -11.26 -21.93
CA PRO A 45 13.47 -12.14 -23.09
C PRO A 45 12.91 -13.52 -22.75
N VAL A 46 12.00 -14.04 -23.58
CA VAL A 46 11.41 -15.36 -23.41
C VAL A 46 11.88 -16.26 -24.54
N PRO A 47 12.59 -17.36 -24.26
CA PRO A 47 13.06 -18.29 -25.31
C PRO A 47 11.89 -18.76 -26.20
N GLY A 48 12.10 -18.69 -27.52
CA GLY A 48 11.09 -19.08 -28.51
C GLY A 48 9.99 -18.04 -28.79
N HIS A 49 9.99 -16.89 -28.13
CA HIS A 49 9.04 -15.81 -28.34
C HIS A 49 9.70 -14.61 -29.03
N ARG A 50 9.02 -14.01 -30.02
CA ARG A 50 9.53 -12.81 -30.73
C ARG A 50 9.48 -11.54 -29.88
N LYS A 51 8.53 -11.46 -28.93
CA LYS A 51 8.35 -10.29 -28.06
C LYS A 51 8.78 -10.63 -26.64
N PRO A 52 9.47 -9.71 -25.96
CA PRO A 52 9.79 -9.88 -24.56
C PRO A 52 8.49 -9.88 -23.73
N TYR A 53 8.56 -10.49 -22.56
CA TYR A 53 7.54 -10.41 -21.54
C TYR A 53 7.82 -9.23 -20.61
N THR A 54 6.78 -8.49 -20.25
CA THR A 54 6.89 -7.31 -19.40
C THR A 54 6.06 -7.56 -18.14
N PRO A 55 6.68 -7.91 -17.00
CA PRO A 55 6.02 -7.99 -15.71
C PRO A 55 5.43 -6.63 -15.29
N ASP A 56 4.42 -6.65 -14.43
CA ASP A 56 3.61 -5.47 -14.14
C ASP A 56 4.37 -4.42 -13.31
N VAL A 57 5.17 -4.83 -12.30
CA VAL A 57 5.81 -3.88 -11.39
C VAL A 57 7.18 -4.37 -10.93
N LEU A 58 8.15 -3.47 -10.90
CA LEU A 58 9.40 -3.64 -10.16
C LEU A 58 9.33 -2.80 -8.89
N VAL A 59 9.44 -3.45 -7.73
CA VAL A 59 9.35 -2.80 -6.40
C VAL A 59 10.72 -2.79 -5.74
N ARG A 60 11.15 -1.64 -5.26
CA ARG A 60 12.38 -1.47 -4.48
C ARG A 60 12.05 -1.01 -3.06
N TYR A 61 12.82 -1.48 -2.12
CA TYR A 61 12.58 -1.28 -0.69
C TYR A 61 13.69 -0.47 -0.05
N TRP A 62 13.32 0.31 0.97
CA TRP A 62 14.32 0.90 1.86
C TRP A 62 15.12 -0.20 2.56
N PRO A 63 16.40 0.04 2.90
CA PRO A 63 17.15 -0.88 3.73
C PRO A 63 16.39 -1.24 5.01
N GLY A 64 16.47 -2.51 5.40
CA GLY A 64 15.84 -2.99 6.63
C GLY A 64 16.38 -2.29 7.87
N PRO A 65 15.74 -2.48 9.05
CA PRO A 65 16.10 -1.78 10.31
C PRO A 65 17.55 -1.93 10.75
N ARG A 66 18.25 -2.97 10.29
CA ARG A 66 19.68 -3.24 10.58
C ARG A 66 20.59 -2.86 9.40
N GLY A 67 20.11 -2.07 8.45
CA GLY A 67 20.88 -1.64 7.27
C GLY A 67 21.04 -2.74 6.21
N GLY A 68 20.41 -3.91 6.36
CA GLY A 68 20.45 -4.98 5.38
C GLY A 68 19.66 -4.60 4.12
N LEU A 69 20.24 -4.86 2.94
CA LEU A 69 19.54 -4.67 1.68
C LEU A 69 18.37 -5.66 1.59
N ILE A 70 17.22 -5.16 1.15
CA ILE A 70 16.06 -5.97 0.82
C ILE A 70 16.07 -6.14 -0.70
N GLU A 71 16.05 -7.40 -1.16
CA GLU A 71 16.02 -7.68 -2.59
C GLU A 71 14.76 -7.10 -3.23
N PRO A 72 14.89 -6.44 -4.39
CA PRO A 72 13.74 -5.96 -5.16
C PRO A 72 12.80 -7.10 -5.57
N ASP A 73 11.52 -6.82 -5.64
CA ASP A 73 10.50 -7.74 -6.15
C ASP A 73 10.11 -7.36 -7.58
N LEU A 74 10.26 -8.28 -8.52
CA LEU A 74 9.67 -8.22 -9.85
C LEU A 74 8.31 -8.92 -9.78
N VAL A 75 7.24 -8.16 -9.95
CA VAL A 75 5.88 -8.62 -9.63
C VAL A 75 5.01 -8.69 -10.88
N GLU A 76 4.29 -9.80 -10.99
CA GLU A 76 3.15 -9.99 -11.88
C GLU A 76 1.86 -10.04 -11.08
N VAL A 77 0.86 -9.30 -11.50
CA VAL A 77 -0.46 -9.25 -10.87
C VAL A 77 -1.48 -9.93 -11.81
N LYS A 78 -2.03 -11.06 -11.40
CA LYS A 78 -3.01 -11.80 -12.21
C LYS A 78 -4.11 -12.38 -11.34
N PRO A 79 -5.37 -12.29 -11.78
CA PRO A 79 -6.47 -13.02 -11.15
C PRO A 79 -6.21 -14.53 -11.13
N LYS A 80 -6.55 -15.16 -10.02
CA LYS A 80 -6.30 -16.60 -9.79
C LYS A 80 -6.96 -17.49 -10.83
N ASP A 81 -8.17 -17.13 -11.26
CA ASP A 81 -8.90 -17.85 -12.30
C ASP A 81 -8.20 -17.76 -13.67
N ILE A 82 -7.62 -16.60 -14.01
CA ILE A 82 -6.85 -16.40 -15.24
C ILE A 82 -5.57 -17.23 -15.21
N LEU A 83 -4.87 -17.25 -14.07
CA LEU A 83 -3.67 -18.08 -13.87
C LEU A 83 -3.99 -19.57 -14.11
N LYS A 84 -5.13 -20.06 -13.58
CA LYS A 84 -5.55 -21.45 -13.77
C LYS A 84 -5.89 -21.76 -15.24
N ARG A 85 -6.68 -20.88 -15.89
CA ARG A 85 -7.13 -21.10 -17.26
C ARG A 85 -6.01 -21.03 -18.29
N LYS A 86 -4.99 -20.18 -18.05
CA LYS A 86 -3.90 -19.91 -19.00
C LYS A 86 -2.54 -20.38 -18.48
N ALA A 87 -2.52 -21.39 -17.61
CA ALA A 87 -1.29 -21.85 -16.96
C ALA A 87 -0.19 -22.22 -17.97
N GLU A 88 -0.52 -22.93 -19.03
CA GLU A 88 0.43 -23.33 -20.07
C GLU A 88 0.99 -22.13 -20.87
N GLU A 89 0.15 -21.11 -21.12
CA GLU A 89 0.58 -19.88 -21.79
C GLU A 89 1.56 -19.07 -20.93
N PHE A 90 1.32 -19.02 -19.61
CA PHE A 90 2.14 -18.24 -18.69
C PHE A 90 3.40 -18.96 -18.26
N ALA A 91 3.43 -20.28 -18.22
CA ALA A 91 4.55 -21.06 -17.71
C ALA A 91 5.91 -20.67 -18.30
N PRO A 92 6.09 -20.54 -19.64
CA PRO A 92 7.38 -20.13 -20.21
C PRO A 92 7.76 -18.68 -19.84
N LYS A 93 6.78 -17.76 -19.77
CA LYS A 93 7.00 -16.35 -19.39
C LYS A 93 7.46 -16.25 -17.93
N PHE A 94 6.78 -16.93 -17.02
CA PHE A 94 7.10 -16.92 -15.60
C PHE A 94 8.43 -17.60 -15.29
N LYS A 95 8.72 -18.70 -15.98
CA LYS A 95 10.04 -19.36 -15.89
C LYS A 95 11.16 -18.40 -16.32
N ALA A 96 10.98 -17.69 -17.43
CA ALA A 96 11.94 -16.71 -17.92
C ALA A 96 12.08 -15.53 -16.93
N ALA A 97 10.97 -15.00 -16.40
CA ALA A 97 10.98 -13.91 -15.43
C ALA A 97 11.68 -14.29 -14.12
N ALA A 98 11.42 -15.49 -13.61
CA ALA A 98 12.09 -16.00 -12.41
C ALA A 98 13.59 -16.21 -12.61
N ALA A 99 14.00 -16.69 -13.78
CA ALA A 99 15.42 -16.83 -14.14
C ALA A 99 16.10 -15.46 -14.27
N PHE A 100 15.46 -14.52 -14.97
CA PHE A 100 15.94 -13.15 -15.14
C PHE A 100 16.08 -12.44 -13.79
N ALA A 101 15.04 -12.43 -12.98
CA ALA A 101 15.06 -11.80 -11.65
C ALA A 101 16.25 -12.31 -10.82
N ARG A 102 16.49 -13.60 -10.81
CA ARG A 102 17.60 -14.22 -10.10
C ARG A 102 18.97 -13.71 -10.57
N THR A 103 19.16 -13.48 -11.89
CA THR A 103 20.41 -12.90 -12.41
C THR A 103 20.63 -11.45 -12.01
N GLN A 104 19.54 -10.74 -11.63
CA GLN A 104 19.59 -9.35 -11.16
C GLN A 104 19.67 -9.25 -9.62
N GLY A 105 19.63 -10.37 -8.88
CA GLY A 105 19.52 -10.35 -7.43
C GLY A 105 18.11 -9.92 -6.95
N TRP A 106 17.06 -10.23 -7.72
CA TRP A 106 15.68 -9.89 -7.43
C TRP A 106 14.85 -11.15 -7.19
N ASN A 107 13.71 -10.99 -6.51
CA ASN A 107 12.67 -12.00 -6.41
C ASN A 107 11.67 -11.84 -7.56
N PHE A 108 11.11 -12.93 -8.08
CA PHE A 108 9.93 -12.90 -8.94
C PHE A 108 8.72 -13.39 -8.17
N ARG A 109 7.66 -12.58 -8.14
CA ARG A 109 6.41 -12.89 -7.41
C ARG A 109 5.21 -12.77 -8.34
N ILE A 110 4.23 -13.67 -8.12
CA ILE A 110 2.92 -13.59 -8.75
C ILE A 110 1.92 -13.31 -7.63
N LEU A 111 1.20 -12.20 -7.75
CA LEU A 111 0.19 -11.78 -6.78
C LEU A 111 -1.20 -11.92 -7.38
N THR A 112 -2.13 -12.38 -6.55
CA THR A 112 -3.53 -12.54 -6.91
C THR A 112 -4.42 -11.65 -6.03
N GLU A 113 -5.71 -11.64 -6.33
CA GLU A 113 -6.71 -10.95 -5.50
C GLU A 113 -6.68 -11.38 -4.04
N GLU A 114 -6.29 -12.63 -3.75
CA GLU A 114 -6.22 -13.14 -2.37
C GLU A 114 -5.16 -12.44 -1.52
N SER A 115 -4.05 -12.04 -2.15
CA SER A 115 -2.96 -11.33 -1.46
C SER A 115 -3.09 -9.80 -1.51
N ILE A 116 -3.88 -9.27 -2.46
CA ILE A 116 -4.02 -7.83 -2.67
C ILE A 116 -5.27 -7.29 -1.99
N ARG A 117 -6.43 -7.97 -2.16
CA ARG A 117 -7.73 -7.53 -1.64
C ARG A 117 -7.95 -8.01 -0.21
N THR A 118 -7.12 -7.53 0.68
CA THR A 118 -7.15 -7.82 2.12
C THR A 118 -7.78 -6.66 2.89
N GLN A 119 -7.96 -6.82 4.20
CA GLN A 119 -8.41 -5.76 5.09
C GLN A 119 -7.55 -4.49 4.97
N ARG A 120 -6.24 -4.64 4.75
CA ARG A 120 -5.33 -3.51 4.52
C ARG A 120 -5.78 -2.64 3.36
N LEU A 121 -6.16 -3.23 2.23
CA LEU A 121 -6.63 -2.46 1.07
C LEU A 121 -7.93 -1.71 1.38
N GLU A 122 -8.86 -2.33 2.09
CA GLU A 122 -10.12 -1.69 2.46
C GLU A 122 -9.87 -0.47 3.37
N ASN A 123 -9.00 -0.61 4.35
CA ASN A 123 -8.58 0.48 5.23
C ASN A 123 -7.87 1.60 4.44
N ILE A 124 -7.01 1.27 3.50
CA ILE A 124 -6.35 2.25 2.62
C ILE A 124 -7.38 3.01 1.78
N LYS A 125 -8.36 2.30 1.21
CA LYS A 125 -9.45 2.94 0.43
C LYS A 125 -10.25 3.91 1.29
N PHE A 126 -10.61 3.50 2.51
CA PHE A 126 -11.28 4.38 3.48
C PHE A 126 -10.44 5.63 3.79
N LEU A 127 -9.18 5.47 4.13
CA LEU A 127 -8.29 6.60 4.46
C LEU A 127 -8.12 7.59 3.30
N ARG A 128 -8.17 7.12 2.05
CA ARG A 128 -8.08 8.01 0.87
C ARG A 128 -9.17 9.05 0.78
N GLU A 129 -10.34 8.81 1.37
CA GLU A 129 -11.43 9.77 1.38
C GLU A 129 -11.04 11.07 2.13
N PHE A 130 -10.09 10.97 3.06
CA PHE A 130 -9.62 12.10 3.86
C PHE A 130 -8.46 12.86 3.23
N ARG A 131 -7.88 12.41 2.11
CA ARG A 131 -6.70 13.02 1.47
C ARG A 131 -6.90 14.47 1.05
N ARG A 132 -8.12 14.82 0.62
CA ARG A 132 -8.48 16.15 0.10
C ARG A 132 -9.14 17.05 1.15
N ARG A 133 -9.25 16.60 2.38
CA ARG A 133 -9.78 17.44 3.45
C ARG A 133 -8.87 18.64 3.66
N PRO A 134 -9.44 19.85 3.84
CA PRO A 134 -8.64 21.03 4.18
C PRO A 134 -7.74 20.77 5.39
N GLN A 135 -6.58 21.39 5.37
CA GLN A 135 -5.69 21.34 6.53
C GLN A 135 -6.26 22.23 7.65
N ASP A 136 -6.33 21.68 8.84
CA ASP A 136 -6.62 22.42 10.07
C ASP A 136 -5.41 22.26 11.01
N SER A 137 -4.46 23.16 10.86
CA SER A 137 -3.19 23.06 11.58
C SER A 137 -3.36 23.10 13.10
N ALA A 138 -4.36 23.83 13.60
CA ALA A 138 -4.60 23.91 15.04
C ALA A 138 -5.12 22.56 15.58
N ARG A 139 -6.12 21.97 14.91
CA ARG A 139 -6.63 20.67 15.29
C ARG A 139 -5.61 19.55 15.07
N GLU A 140 -4.87 19.57 13.96
CA GLU A 140 -3.82 18.58 13.70
C GLU A 140 -2.78 18.61 14.82
N GLN A 141 -2.32 19.79 15.25
CA GLN A 141 -1.38 19.91 16.33
C GLN A 141 -1.94 19.45 17.68
N ALA A 142 -3.21 19.76 17.95
CA ALA A 142 -3.90 19.30 19.15
C ALA A 142 -3.96 17.76 19.21
N VAL A 143 -4.30 17.11 18.09
CA VAL A 143 -4.33 15.64 17.97
C VAL A 143 -2.95 15.05 18.25
N VAL A 144 -1.89 15.56 17.61
CA VAL A 144 -0.52 15.05 17.81
C VAL A 144 -0.03 15.24 19.24
N ASN A 145 -0.28 16.40 19.84
CA ASN A 145 0.10 16.69 21.24
C ASN A 145 -0.64 15.75 22.20
N MET A 146 -1.95 15.59 22.02
CA MET A 146 -2.75 14.71 22.87
C MET A 146 -2.31 13.26 22.75
N LEU A 147 -2.08 12.78 21.54
CA LEU A 147 -1.61 11.40 21.29
C LEU A 147 -0.21 11.18 21.94
N SER A 148 0.66 12.18 21.88
CA SER A 148 1.94 12.14 22.58
C SER A 148 1.81 12.04 24.10
N SER A 149 0.79 12.71 24.66
CA SER A 149 0.52 12.69 26.12
C SER A 149 -0.11 11.39 26.59
N LEU A 150 -0.98 10.79 25.76
CA LEU A 150 -1.62 9.50 26.06
C LEU A 150 -0.66 8.32 25.99
N GLY A 151 0.40 8.44 25.17
CA GLY A 151 1.43 7.40 25.01
C GLY A 151 0.91 6.11 24.39
N THR A 152 1.53 4.99 24.79
CA THR A 152 1.19 3.65 24.27
C THR A 152 -0.19 3.20 24.78
N GLY A 153 -1.00 2.67 23.88
CA GLY A 153 -2.36 2.19 24.19
C GLY A 153 -3.45 3.22 23.92
N ALA A 154 -3.11 4.39 23.40
CA ALA A 154 -4.12 5.34 22.92
C ALA A 154 -4.94 4.72 21.80
N THR A 155 -6.25 4.95 21.83
CA THR A 155 -7.20 4.54 20.78
C THR A 155 -7.84 5.76 20.15
N SER A 156 -8.44 5.58 18.96
CA SER A 156 -9.20 6.67 18.32
C SER A 156 -10.28 7.23 19.22
N ALA A 157 -10.99 6.37 19.97
CA ALA A 157 -12.01 6.79 20.92
C ALA A 157 -11.44 7.54 22.13
N SER A 158 -10.38 6.99 22.79
CA SER A 158 -9.76 7.66 23.94
C SER A 158 -9.13 9.00 23.57
N LEU A 159 -8.60 9.10 22.36
CA LEU A 159 -8.04 10.35 21.84
C LEU A 159 -9.13 11.42 21.68
N VAL A 160 -10.26 11.08 21.05
CA VAL A 160 -11.39 12.00 20.88
C VAL A 160 -11.94 12.42 22.24
N GLN A 161 -12.12 11.50 23.18
CA GLN A 161 -12.58 11.80 24.53
C GLN A 161 -11.65 12.74 25.29
N SER A 162 -10.32 12.60 25.11
CA SER A 162 -9.33 13.48 25.73
C SER A 162 -9.27 14.86 25.08
N LEU A 163 -9.54 14.96 23.78
CA LEU A 163 -9.62 16.25 23.06
C LEU A 163 -10.89 17.02 23.38
N GLU A 164 -11.97 16.33 23.70
CA GLU A 164 -13.28 16.92 24.00
C GLU A 164 -13.90 16.24 25.23
N PRO A 165 -13.44 16.54 26.44
CA PRO A 165 -13.92 15.89 27.68
C PRO A 165 -15.39 16.12 27.98
N SER A 166 -15.97 17.24 27.51
CA SER A 166 -17.40 17.56 27.67
C SER A 166 -18.34 16.69 26.86
N GLY A 167 -17.79 15.93 25.89
CA GLY A 167 -18.44 14.83 25.16
C GLY A 167 -19.77 15.17 24.53
N GLY A 168 -19.78 15.82 23.35
CA GLY A 168 -20.98 15.94 22.51
C GLY A 168 -21.07 14.82 21.48
N VAL A 169 -22.29 14.54 21.02
CA VAL A 169 -22.54 13.59 19.91
C VAL A 169 -21.73 13.93 18.66
N ASP A 170 -21.35 15.20 18.50
CA ASP A 170 -20.61 15.72 17.35
C ASP A 170 -19.08 15.60 17.47
N SER A 171 -18.53 15.23 18.64
CA SER A 171 -17.07 15.19 18.86
C SER A 171 -16.36 14.27 17.86
N PHE A 172 -16.92 13.08 17.62
CA PHE A 172 -16.38 12.15 16.64
C PHE A 172 -16.45 12.71 15.21
N ALA A 173 -17.55 13.35 14.85
CA ALA A 173 -17.70 13.97 13.53
C ALA A 173 -16.70 15.10 13.29
N ILE A 174 -16.27 15.80 14.32
CA ILE A 174 -15.27 16.87 14.28
C ILE A 174 -13.85 16.31 14.18
N TRP A 175 -13.51 15.33 15.05
CA TRP A 175 -12.12 14.89 15.22
C TRP A 175 -11.71 13.73 14.32
N TYR A 176 -12.60 12.78 13.98
CA TYR A 176 -12.25 11.65 13.11
C TYR A 176 -11.72 12.08 11.74
N PRO A 177 -12.30 13.07 11.04
CA PRO A 177 -11.73 13.52 9.77
C PRO A 177 -10.30 14.06 9.90
N VAL A 178 -9.95 14.68 11.03
CA VAL A 178 -8.60 15.18 11.30
C VAL A 178 -7.66 14.02 11.60
N ILE A 179 -8.07 13.10 12.46
CA ILE A 179 -7.29 11.90 12.82
C ILE A 179 -7.01 11.06 11.58
N TRP A 180 -8.05 10.72 10.79
CA TRP A 180 -7.88 9.89 9.60
C TRP A 180 -7.06 10.57 8.49
N ARG A 181 -7.15 11.90 8.40
CA ARG A 181 -6.24 12.65 7.53
C ARG A 181 -4.79 12.55 7.98
N LEU A 182 -4.51 12.63 9.28
CA LEU A 182 -3.17 12.46 9.83
C LEU A 182 -2.65 11.03 9.64
N VAL A 183 -3.51 10.02 9.74
CA VAL A 183 -3.18 8.63 9.41
C VAL A 183 -2.86 8.50 7.92
N TYR A 184 -3.69 9.06 7.04
CA TYR A 184 -3.42 9.09 5.60
C TYR A 184 -2.07 9.74 5.28
N LEU A 185 -1.72 10.83 5.95
CA LEU A 185 -0.46 11.54 5.80
C LEU A 185 0.72 10.88 6.54
N ARG A 186 0.50 9.74 7.20
CA ARG A 186 1.50 9.02 8.01
C ARG A 186 2.11 9.86 9.14
N LYS A 187 1.39 10.83 9.63
CA LYS A 187 1.73 11.57 10.85
C LYS A 187 1.28 10.83 12.11
N ILE A 188 0.35 9.90 11.95
CA ILE A 188 -0.13 8.93 12.94
C ILE A 188 -0.14 7.57 12.26
N GLU A 189 0.22 6.53 12.99
CA GLU A 189 0.20 5.15 12.52
C GLU A 189 -0.90 4.35 13.20
N ILE A 190 -1.41 3.36 12.47
CA ILE A 190 -2.38 2.35 12.90
C ILE A 190 -1.96 1.00 12.32
N ASP A 191 -2.52 -0.08 12.85
CA ASP A 191 -2.45 -1.37 12.18
C ASP A 191 -3.50 -1.40 11.05
N LEU A 192 -3.02 -1.40 9.82
CA LEU A 192 -3.89 -1.47 8.63
C LEU A 192 -4.43 -2.87 8.36
N ASP A 193 -3.95 -3.90 9.04
CA ASP A 193 -4.37 -5.28 8.80
C ASP A 193 -5.58 -5.70 9.66
N VAL A 194 -5.98 -4.83 10.59
CA VAL A 194 -7.22 -5.01 11.38
C VAL A 194 -8.34 -4.09 10.88
N PRO A 195 -9.62 -4.48 11.01
CA PRO A 195 -10.74 -3.65 10.59
C PRO A 195 -10.72 -2.28 11.28
N MET A 196 -11.03 -1.22 10.54
CA MET A 196 -11.24 0.12 11.09
C MET A 196 -12.51 0.11 11.93
N ALA A 197 -12.34 0.25 13.23
CA ALA A 197 -13.42 0.29 14.22
C ALA A 197 -13.33 1.58 15.04
N GLU A 198 -14.34 1.83 15.91
CA GLU A 198 -14.31 2.98 16.83
C GLU A 198 -13.12 2.94 17.80
N ILE A 199 -12.58 1.74 18.05
CA ILE A 199 -11.45 1.51 18.96
C ILE A 199 -10.25 0.99 18.17
N VAL A 200 -9.60 1.88 17.41
CA VAL A 200 -8.36 1.56 16.71
C VAL A 200 -7.18 2.09 17.52
N PRO A 201 -6.20 1.26 17.85
CA PRO A 201 -4.95 1.72 18.46
C PRO A 201 -4.21 2.69 17.54
N LEU A 202 -3.72 3.77 18.14
CA LEU A 202 -3.01 4.84 17.44
C LEU A 202 -1.63 5.05 18.08
N TRP A 203 -0.63 5.36 17.26
CA TRP A 203 0.68 5.75 17.76
C TRP A 203 1.34 6.77 16.84
N LEU A 204 2.29 7.52 17.38
CA LEU A 204 3.14 8.38 16.59
C LEU A 204 4.22 7.53 15.91
N PRO A 205 4.58 7.83 14.65
CA PRO A 205 5.70 7.17 14.01
C PRO A 205 6.96 7.30 14.86
N ASN A 206 7.64 6.19 15.11
CA ASN A 206 8.96 6.26 15.69
C ASN A 206 9.81 7.11 14.74
N ARG A 207 10.27 8.29 15.19
CA ARG A 207 11.24 9.08 14.45
C ARG A 207 12.43 8.16 14.21
N ARG A 208 12.58 7.64 12.99
CA ARG A 208 13.86 7.09 12.58
C ARG A 208 14.84 8.22 12.77
N ALA A 209 15.83 8.01 13.66
CA ALA A 209 16.93 8.93 13.79
C ALA A 209 17.53 9.10 12.38
N SER A 210 17.40 10.31 11.86
CA SER A 210 18.01 10.76 10.61
C SER A 210 19.52 10.76 10.72
#